data_29d3868b9f06c4744b4329ce6025f0f1
#
_entry.id   29d3868b9f06c4744b4329ce6025f0f1
#
_cell.length_a   1.000
_cell.length_b   1.000
_cell.length_c   1.000
_cell.angle_alpha   90.00
_cell.angle_beta   90.00
_cell.angle_gamma   90.00
#
_symmetry.space_group_name_H-M   'P 1'
#
loop_
_entity.id
_entity.type
_entity.pdbx_description
1 polymer ?
#
loop_
_entity_poly.entity_id
_entity_poly.type
_entity_poly.pdbx_seq_one_letter_code
_entity_poly.pdbx_strand_id
1 'polypeptide(L)'
;MKLRQYQRAIDESNIVSKTDINGIITFVNDEFCKISGYTKEELIGSPHSIVRHPDVPAEYFKRLWETILNKKIHKGLIKNRTKDGKAVYLNTTIIPILDDNNEIEEFVAIRYDITEMIELNERLMRAQNDLRDLNSLLWQKVSGKTKKLVELNRELEERVAIEVAKNEEKSKLMFQQSRLANMGEMLANISHQWRQPLNELSINLYKLKQSTKEPSSQFIEIYEHSKAVIKGMSSIIDNFRNFFTNNGDDERF
;
A
#
# COMPACT_ATOMS: atom_id res chain seq x y z
N MET A 1 -17.27 -68.36 6.32
CA MET A 1 -17.56 -67.18 7.21
C MET A 1 -16.76 -65.93 6.81
N LYS A 2 -15.43 -65.97 6.69
CA LYS A 2 -14.59 -64.79 6.36
C LYS A 2 -14.93 -64.15 5.00
N LEU A 3 -15.15 -64.90 3.95
CA LEU A 3 -15.47 -64.37 2.62
C LEU A 3 -16.71 -63.45 2.60
N ARG A 4 -17.78 -63.86 3.29
CA ARG A 4 -19.01 -63.08 3.43
C ARG A 4 -18.77 -61.75 4.21
N GLN A 5 -17.86 -61.78 5.18
CA GLN A 5 -17.50 -60.57 5.94
C GLN A 5 -16.72 -59.57 5.08
N TYR A 6 -15.79 -60.04 4.26
CA TYR A 6 -15.07 -59.19 3.29
C TYR A 6 -16.02 -58.60 2.25
N GLN A 7 -16.90 -59.38 1.70
CA GLN A 7 -17.87 -58.93 0.73
C GLN A 7 -18.78 -57.84 1.36
N ARG A 8 -19.30 -58.07 2.58
CA ARG A 8 -20.08 -57.07 3.29
C ARG A 8 -19.34 -55.79 3.58
N ALA A 9 -18.07 -55.88 3.97
CA ALA A 9 -17.23 -54.70 4.20
C ALA A 9 -17.02 -53.88 2.92
N ILE A 10 -16.84 -54.52 1.77
CA ILE A 10 -16.73 -53.83 0.47
C ILE A 10 -18.09 -53.19 0.10
N ASP A 11 -19.18 -53.91 0.26
CA ASP A 11 -20.51 -53.41 -0.10
C ASP A 11 -20.99 -52.24 0.77
N GLU A 12 -20.62 -52.21 2.07
CA GLU A 12 -20.96 -51.12 2.98
C GLU A 12 -20.08 -49.86 2.82
N SER A 13 -18.85 -50.01 2.25
CA SER A 13 -17.88 -48.90 2.18
C SER A 13 -17.71 -48.35 0.77
N ASN A 14 -18.26 -48.96 -0.27
CA ASN A 14 -18.06 -48.58 -1.65
C ASN A 14 -19.36 -48.60 -2.45
N ILE A 15 -19.38 -47.94 -3.60
CA ILE A 15 -20.44 -48.01 -4.59
C ILE A 15 -20.14 -49.20 -5.51
N VAL A 16 -20.92 -50.26 -5.43
CA VAL A 16 -20.68 -51.52 -6.14
C VAL A 16 -21.79 -51.83 -7.14
N SER A 17 -21.40 -52.21 -8.35
CA SER A 17 -22.33 -52.83 -9.34
C SER A 17 -21.63 -54.00 -10.03
N LYS A 18 -22.46 -54.95 -10.49
CA LYS A 18 -22.05 -56.03 -11.41
C LYS A 18 -22.83 -55.93 -12.70
N THR A 19 -22.23 -56.32 -13.79
CA THR A 19 -22.88 -56.43 -15.09
C THR A 19 -22.49 -57.75 -15.75
N ASP A 20 -23.37 -58.23 -16.61
CA ASP A 20 -23.06 -59.33 -17.53
C ASP A 20 -22.02 -58.83 -18.61
N ILE A 21 -21.67 -59.76 -19.54
CA ILE A 21 -20.73 -59.48 -20.65
C ILE A 21 -21.26 -58.42 -21.62
N ASN A 22 -22.55 -58.15 -21.65
CA ASN A 22 -23.20 -57.14 -22.49
C ASN A 22 -23.38 -55.80 -21.79
N GLY A 23 -22.95 -55.69 -20.52
CA GLY A 23 -23.08 -54.48 -19.73
C GLY A 23 -24.46 -54.26 -19.14
N ILE A 24 -25.29 -55.30 -19.03
CA ILE A 24 -26.55 -55.27 -18.36
C ILE A 24 -26.33 -55.44 -16.84
N ILE A 25 -26.90 -54.61 -16.05
CA ILE A 25 -26.71 -54.60 -14.60
C ILE A 25 -27.41 -55.84 -13.99
N THR A 26 -26.62 -56.67 -13.32
CA THR A 26 -27.10 -57.88 -12.61
C THR A 26 -27.16 -57.71 -11.10
N PHE A 27 -26.35 -56.74 -10.55
CA PHE A 27 -26.32 -56.44 -9.14
C PHE A 27 -25.97 -54.99 -8.90
N VAL A 28 -26.54 -54.37 -7.90
CA VAL A 28 -26.15 -53.09 -7.30
C VAL A 28 -26.28 -53.16 -5.78
N ASN A 29 -25.41 -52.47 -5.04
CA ASN A 29 -25.56 -52.29 -3.60
C ASN A 29 -26.39 -51.05 -3.29
N ASP A 30 -26.73 -50.86 -2.00
CA ASP A 30 -27.56 -49.74 -1.55
C ASP A 30 -26.89 -48.39 -1.77
N GLU A 31 -25.54 -48.31 -1.67
CA GLU A 31 -24.78 -47.10 -1.95
C GLU A 31 -24.87 -46.66 -3.41
N PHE A 32 -24.91 -47.64 -4.37
CA PHE A 32 -25.16 -47.29 -5.77
C PHE A 32 -26.57 -46.71 -5.98
N CYS A 33 -27.56 -47.25 -5.33
CA CYS A 33 -28.92 -46.70 -5.39
C CYS A 33 -29.02 -45.31 -4.81
N LYS A 34 -28.40 -45.09 -3.63
CA LYS A 34 -28.38 -43.78 -2.96
C LYS A 34 -27.73 -42.70 -3.84
N ILE A 35 -26.57 -42.98 -4.39
CA ILE A 35 -25.82 -41.97 -5.15
C ILE A 35 -26.44 -41.74 -6.54
N SER A 36 -26.98 -42.77 -7.19
CA SER A 36 -27.54 -42.63 -8.53
C SER A 36 -28.99 -42.09 -8.50
N GLY A 37 -29.70 -42.22 -7.36
CA GLY A 37 -31.10 -41.86 -7.22
C GLY A 37 -32.09 -42.82 -7.89
N TYR A 38 -31.63 -43.95 -8.43
CA TYR A 38 -32.46 -44.99 -9.01
C TYR A 38 -32.74 -46.08 -7.98
N THR A 39 -33.92 -46.72 -8.06
CA THR A 39 -34.19 -47.91 -7.26
C THR A 39 -33.49 -49.14 -7.83
N LYS A 40 -33.37 -50.18 -7.01
CA LYS A 40 -32.76 -51.43 -7.43
C LYS A 40 -33.51 -52.10 -8.58
N GLU A 41 -34.84 -52.01 -8.54
CA GLU A 41 -35.73 -52.55 -9.57
C GLU A 41 -35.58 -51.82 -10.91
N GLU A 42 -35.29 -50.53 -10.90
CA GLU A 42 -35.04 -49.73 -12.12
C GLU A 42 -33.67 -50.04 -12.73
N LEU A 43 -32.69 -50.40 -11.89
CA LEU A 43 -31.32 -50.66 -12.31
C LEU A 43 -31.09 -52.07 -12.82
N ILE A 44 -31.57 -53.08 -12.12
CA ILE A 44 -31.37 -54.50 -12.51
C ILE A 44 -32.07 -54.78 -13.86
N GLY A 45 -31.33 -55.38 -14.79
CA GLY A 45 -31.76 -55.63 -16.16
C GLY A 45 -31.65 -54.43 -17.10
N SER A 46 -31.27 -53.25 -16.61
CA SER A 46 -31.03 -52.09 -17.43
C SER A 46 -29.52 -52.02 -17.88
N PRO A 47 -29.24 -51.44 -19.04
CA PRO A 47 -27.85 -51.24 -19.46
C PRO A 47 -27.16 -50.22 -18.53
N HIS A 48 -25.92 -50.45 -18.18
CA HIS A 48 -25.19 -49.56 -17.25
C HIS A 48 -25.07 -48.11 -17.77
N SER A 49 -25.30 -47.90 -19.09
CA SER A 49 -25.37 -46.55 -19.68
C SER A 49 -26.49 -45.67 -19.15
N ILE A 50 -27.45 -46.19 -18.38
CA ILE A 50 -28.53 -45.43 -17.72
C ILE A 50 -28.00 -44.29 -16.82
N VAL A 51 -26.86 -44.50 -16.18
CA VAL A 51 -26.20 -43.51 -15.31
C VAL A 51 -25.09 -42.68 -16.05
N ARG A 52 -24.95 -42.86 -17.36
CA ARG A 52 -23.94 -42.17 -18.12
C ARG A 52 -24.21 -40.69 -18.24
N HIS A 53 -23.20 -39.86 -17.96
CA HIS A 53 -23.31 -38.42 -18.21
C HIS A 53 -23.05 -38.11 -19.69
N PRO A 54 -23.85 -37.26 -20.35
CA PRO A 54 -23.72 -36.95 -21.78
C PRO A 54 -22.41 -36.30 -22.16
N ASP A 55 -21.75 -35.55 -21.25
CA ASP A 55 -20.48 -34.91 -21.51
C ASP A 55 -19.29 -35.86 -21.64
N VAL A 56 -19.45 -37.15 -21.24
CA VAL A 56 -18.37 -38.11 -21.35
C VAL A 56 -18.28 -38.62 -22.79
N PRO A 57 -17.17 -38.41 -23.48
CA PRO A 57 -17.04 -38.81 -24.90
C PRO A 57 -17.26 -40.30 -25.10
N ALA A 58 -17.89 -40.69 -26.23
CA ALA A 58 -18.09 -42.08 -26.59
C ALA A 58 -16.75 -42.86 -26.68
N GLU A 59 -15.69 -42.19 -27.10
CA GLU A 59 -14.35 -42.79 -27.24
C GLU A 59 -13.76 -43.23 -25.89
N TYR A 60 -14.13 -42.58 -24.79
CA TYR A 60 -13.74 -43.00 -23.43
C TYR A 60 -14.33 -44.42 -23.13
N PHE A 61 -15.62 -44.60 -23.40
CA PHE A 61 -16.29 -45.89 -23.14
C PHE A 61 -15.81 -46.96 -24.09
N LYS A 62 -15.50 -46.63 -25.34
CA LYS A 62 -14.90 -47.59 -26.28
C LYS A 62 -13.58 -48.16 -25.74
N ARG A 63 -12.68 -47.31 -25.30
CA ARG A 63 -11.41 -47.73 -24.68
C ARG A 63 -11.62 -48.50 -23.37
N LEU A 64 -12.60 -48.12 -22.57
CA LEU A 64 -12.97 -48.85 -21.35
C LEU A 64 -13.38 -50.28 -21.71
N TRP A 65 -14.31 -50.45 -22.67
CA TRP A 65 -14.77 -51.73 -23.12
C TRP A 65 -13.67 -52.60 -23.73
N GLU A 66 -12.85 -52.02 -24.57
CA GLU A 66 -11.64 -52.70 -25.12
C GLU A 66 -10.72 -53.21 -24.00
N THR A 67 -10.54 -52.45 -22.94
CA THR A 67 -9.70 -52.84 -21.81
C THR A 67 -10.28 -54.01 -21.04
N ILE A 68 -11.57 -53.95 -20.64
CA ILE A 68 -12.16 -55.01 -19.81
C ILE A 68 -12.47 -56.29 -20.60
N LEU A 69 -12.80 -56.21 -21.89
CA LEU A 69 -12.97 -57.35 -22.77
C LEU A 69 -11.66 -58.08 -23.02
N ASN A 70 -10.52 -57.37 -22.95
CA ASN A 70 -9.17 -57.98 -22.97
C ASN A 70 -8.77 -58.55 -21.59
N LYS A 71 -9.70 -58.80 -20.69
CA LYS A 71 -9.47 -59.35 -19.34
C LYS A 71 -8.56 -58.50 -18.48
N LYS A 72 -8.46 -57.15 -18.77
CA LYS A 72 -7.66 -56.18 -18.01
C LYS A 72 -8.52 -55.33 -17.12
N ILE A 73 -7.98 -54.98 -15.95
CA ILE A 73 -8.63 -54.05 -15.01
C ILE A 73 -8.62 -52.65 -15.61
N HIS A 74 -9.81 -52.01 -15.64
CA HIS A 74 -9.91 -50.57 -15.95
C HIS A 74 -9.94 -49.75 -14.67
N LYS A 75 -9.16 -48.67 -14.65
CA LYS A 75 -9.19 -47.65 -13.57
C LYS A 75 -9.31 -46.27 -14.19
N GLY A 76 -10.24 -45.48 -13.69
CA GLY A 76 -10.43 -44.11 -14.19
C GLY A 76 -11.48 -43.34 -13.48
N LEU A 77 -11.46 -42.02 -13.72
CA LEU A 77 -12.50 -41.10 -13.27
C LEU A 77 -13.64 -41.14 -14.28
N ILE A 78 -14.85 -41.40 -13.81
CA ILE A 78 -16.06 -41.40 -14.64
C ILE A 78 -17.04 -40.37 -14.09
N LYS A 79 -17.52 -39.47 -14.97
CA LYS A 79 -18.62 -38.58 -14.67
C LYS A 79 -19.92 -39.29 -14.98
N ASN A 80 -20.74 -39.53 -13.96
CA ASN A 80 -22.06 -40.09 -14.08
C ASN A 80 -23.15 -39.03 -13.91
N ARG A 81 -24.37 -39.34 -14.27
CA ARG A 81 -25.55 -38.52 -14.08
C ARG A 81 -26.55 -39.26 -13.22
N THR A 82 -27.02 -38.63 -12.16
CA THR A 82 -28.09 -39.14 -11.31
C THR A 82 -29.46 -39.04 -12.00
N LYS A 83 -30.46 -39.69 -11.43
CA LYS A 83 -31.85 -39.67 -11.95
C LYS A 83 -32.42 -38.23 -11.99
N ASP A 84 -32.08 -37.38 -11.04
CA ASP A 84 -32.49 -35.97 -10.99
C ASP A 84 -31.59 -35.04 -11.86
N GLY A 85 -30.66 -35.63 -12.63
CA GLY A 85 -29.84 -34.89 -13.61
C GLY A 85 -28.52 -34.30 -13.08
N LYS A 86 -28.20 -34.49 -11.80
CA LYS A 86 -26.93 -34.00 -11.22
C LYS A 86 -25.74 -34.81 -11.71
N ALA A 87 -24.61 -34.11 -11.85
CA ALA A 87 -23.34 -34.78 -12.14
C ALA A 87 -22.72 -35.35 -10.86
N VAL A 88 -22.21 -36.57 -10.95
CA VAL A 88 -21.46 -37.26 -9.89
C VAL A 88 -20.16 -37.76 -10.46
N TYR A 89 -19.04 -37.50 -9.76
CA TYR A 89 -17.72 -37.92 -10.18
C TYR A 89 -17.26 -39.11 -9.37
N LEU A 90 -17.06 -40.24 -10.05
CA LEU A 90 -16.71 -41.50 -9.43
C LEU A 90 -15.33 -41.95 -9.85
N ASN A 91 -14.46 -42.16 -8.87
CA ASN A 91 -13.23 -42.91 -9.13
C ASN A 91 -13.55 -44.38 -9.22
N THR A 92 -13.45 -44.97 -10.38
CA THR A 92 -13.99 -46.29 -10.76
C THR A 92 -12.88 -47.27 -11.05
N THR A 93 -13.00 -48.48 -10.48
CA THR A 93 -12.20 -49.66 -10.86
C THR A 93 -13.19 -50.74 -11.34
N ILE A 94 -13.01 -51.20 -12.57
CA ILE A 94 -13.80 -52.30 -13.15
C ILE A 94 -12.87 -53.51 -13.33
N ILE A 95 -13.33 -54.65 -12.79
CA ILE A 95 -12.58 -55.91 -12.74
C ILE A 95 -13.38 -56.96 -13.49
N PRO A 96 -12.87 -57.59 -14.57
CA PRO A 96 -13.45 -58.73 -15.18
C PRO A 96 -13.29 -59.97 -14.28
N ILE A 97 -14.36 -60.66 -14.00
CA ILE A 97 -14.35 -61.94 -13.29
C ILE A 97 -14.38 -63.04 -14.33
N LEU A 98 -13.53 -64.02 -14.17
CA LEU A 98 -13.35 -65.13 -15.12
C LEU A 98 -13.93 -66.43 -14.53
N ASP A 99 -14.49 -67.26 -15.39
CA ASP A 99 -14.94 -68.62 -15.05
C ASP A 99 -13.76 -69.62 -15.03
N ASP A 100 -14.09 -70.87 -14.75
CA ASP A 100 -13.11 -71.96 -14.71
C ASP A 100 -12.43 -72.24 -16.09
N ASN A 101 -13.04 -71.80 -17.18
CA ASN A 101 -12.51 -71.89 -18.55
C ASN A 101 -11.67 -70.65 -18.94
N ASN A 102 -11.43 -69.74 -18.01
CA ASN A 102 -10.78 -68.49 -18.23
C ASN A 102 -11.52 -67.50 -19.18
N GLU A 103 -12.85 -67.68 -19.32
CA GLU A 103 -13.70 -66.74 -20.06
C GLU A 103 -14.35 -65.75 -19.10
N ILE A 104 -14.80 -64.56 -19.60
CA ILE A 104 -15.40 -63.53 -18.78
C ILE A 104 -16.81 -63.94 -18.38
N GLU A 105 -17.06 -64.09 -17.10
CA GLU A 105 -18.38 -64.41 -16.54
C GLU A 105 -19.20 -63.12 -16.24
N GLU A 106 -18.58 -62.14 -15.55
CA GLU A 106 -19.17 -60.88 -15.19
C GLU A 106 -18.15 -59.77 -15.04
N PHE A 107 -18.57 -58.51 -14.99
CA PHE A 107 -17.73 -57.37 -14.58
C PHE A 107 -18.18 -56.88 -13.23
N VAL A 108 -17.23 -56.68 -12.31
CA VAL A 108 -17.44 -56.02 -11.00
C VAL A 108 -16.85 -54.63 -11.01
N ALA A 109 -17.66 -53.63 -10.72
CA ALA A 109 -17.20 -52.26 -10.63
C ALA A 109 -17.31 -51.76 -9.19
N ILE A 110 -16.19 -51.27 -8.66
CA ILE A 110 -16.05 -50.66 -7.33
C ILE A 110 -15.73 -49.20 -7.55
N ARG A 111 -16.45 -48.30 -6.86
CA ARG A 111 -16.34 -46.85 -7.06
C ARG A 111 -16.32 -46.11 -5.73
N TYR A 112 -15.65 -44.96 -5.76
CA TYR A 112 -15.68 -43.98 -4.70
C TYR A 112 -16.21 -42.66 -5.24
N ASP A 113 -17.12 -42.04 -4.49
CA ASP A 113 -17.59 -40.71 -4.80
C ASP A 113 -16.49 -39.67 -4.44
N ILE A 114 -16.11 -38.87 -5.41
CA ILE A 114 -15.14 -37.78 -5.24
C ILE A 114 -15.71 -36.44 -5.68
N THR A 115 -17.06 -36.34 -5.76
CA THR A 115 -17.73 -35.12 -6.24
C THR A 115 -17.42 -33.95 -5.38
N GLU A 116 -17.57 -34.11 -4.06
CA GLU A 116 -17.25 -33.04 -3.11
C GLU A 116 -15.78 -32.57 -3.20
N MET A 117 -14.86 -33.52 -3.39
CA MET A 117 -13.43 -33.22 -3.54
C MET A 117 -13.15 -32.39 -4.81
N ILE A 118 -13.80 -32.73 -5.92
CA ILE A 118 -13.67 -32.00 -7.20
C ILE A 118 -14.26 -30.58 -7.04
N GLU A 119 -15.47 -30.45 -6.49
CA GLU A 119 -16.10 -29.16 -6.25
C GLU A 119 -15.27 -28.26 -5.32
N LEU A 120 -14.71 -28.83 -4.26
CA LEU A 120 -13.85 -28.10 -3.34
C LEU A 120 -12.57 -27.62 -4.02
N ASN A 121 -11.95 -28.48 -4.83
CA ASN A 121 -10.77 -28.09 -5.59
C ASN A 121 -11.05 -26.97 -6.61
N GLU A 122 -12.21 -27.03 -7.29
CA GLU A 122 -12.61 -25.95 -8.20
C GLU A 122 -12.83 -24.61 -7.46
N ARG A 123 -13.49 -24.65 -6.28
CA ARG A 123 -13.66 -23.47 -5.43
C ARG A 123 -12.32 -22.92 -4.96
N LEU A 124 -11.42 -23.80 -4.55
CA LEU A 124 -10.07 -23.41 -4.11
C LEU A 124 -9.30 -22.73 -5.25
N MET A 125 -9.33 -23.32 -6.45
CA MET A 125 -8.66 -22.71 -7.63
C MET A 125 -9.23 -21.34 -7.98
N ARG A 126 -10.55 -21.15 -7.93
CA ARG A 126 -11.20 -19.85 -8.15
C ARG A 126 -10.72 -18.84 -7.11
N ALA A 127 -10.77 -19.19 -5.83
CA ALA A 127 -10.32 -18.31 -4.74
C ALA A 127 -8.84 -17.95 -4.85
N GLN A 128 -7.97 -18.89 -5.27
CA GLN A 128 -6.56 -18.61 -5.51
C GLN A 128 -6.33 -17.61 -6.67
N ASN A 129 -7.10 -17.76 -7.75
CA ASN A 129 -7.01 -16.82 -8.87
C ASN A 129 -7.48 -15.42 -8.46
N ASP A 130 -8.61 -15.31 -7.76
CA ASP A 130 -9.13 -14.04 -7.27
C ASP A 130 -8.13 -13.33 -6.33
N LEU A 131 -7.48 -14.10 -5.44
CA LEU A 131 -6.43 -13.59 -4.57
C LEU A 131 -5.19 -13.10 -5.35
N ARG A 132 -4.80 -13.81 -6.42
CA ARG A 132 -3.69 -13.43 -7.28
C ARG A 132 -3.96 -12.10 -7.99
N ASP A 133 -5.17 -11.94 -8.52
CA ASP A 133 -5.59 -10.73 -9.22
C ASP A 133 -5.67 -9.53 -8.27
N LEU A 134 -6.24 -9.74 -7.08
CA LEU A 134 -6.28 -8.72 -6.04
C LEU A 134 -4.89 -8.30 -5.58
N ASN A 135 -3.98 -9.24 -5.37
CA ASN A 135 -2.59 -8.96 -5.02
C ASN A 135 -1.89 -8.13 -6.10
N SER A 136 -2.06 -8.49 -7.37
CA SER A 136 -1.51 -7.73 -8.50
C SER A 136 -2.00 -6.27 -8.48
N LEU A 137 -3.30 -6.05 -8.29
CA LEU A 137 -3.90 -4.72 -8.20
C LEU A 137 -3.38 -3.91 -7.00
N LEU A 138 -3.24 -4.57 -5.85
CA LEU A 138 -2.68 -3.95 -4.64
C LEU A 138 -1.23 -3.51 -4.85
N TRP A 139 -0.39 -4.34 -5.46
CA TRP A 139 0.99 -4.01 -5.78
C TRP A 139 1.10 -2.80 -6.72
N GLN A 140 0.24 -2.71 -7.73
CA GLN A 140 0.19 -1.55 -8.62
C GLN A 140 -0.18 -0.27 -7.86
N LYS A 141 -1.22 -0.34 -7.00
CA LYS A 141 -1.64 0.81 -6.17
C LYS A 141 -0.57 1.24 -5.18
N VAL A 142 0.07 0.29 -4.49
CA VAL A 142 1.15 0.58 -3.54
C VAL A 142 2.33 1.22 -4.26
N SER A 143 2.79 0.63 -5.36
CA SER A 143 3.89 1.17 -6.16
C SER A 143 3.61 2.59 -6.66
N GLY A 144 2.41 2.84 -7.18
CA GLY A 144 2.00 4.17 -7.63
C GLY A 144 1.96 5.21 -6.50
N LYS A 145 1.41 4.85 -5.34
CA LYS A 145 1.40 5.73 -4.16
C LYS A 145 2.81 6.00 -3.62
N THR A 146 3.66 4.98 -3.58
CA THR A 146 5.05 5.13 -3.11
C THR A 146 5.84 6.08 -4.01
N LYS A 147 5.72 5.95 -5.34
CA LYS A 147 6.35 6.90 -6.28
C LYS A 147 5.89 8.34 -6.03
N LYS A 148 4.58 8.54 -5.87
CA LYS A 148 4.01 9.88 -5.62
C LYS A 148 4.46 10.45 -4.27
N LEU A 149 4.60 9.64 -3.23
CA LEU A 149 5.13 10.05 -1.93
C LEU A 149 6.60 10.48 -2.00
N VAL A 150 7.44 9.73 -2.74
CA VAL A 150 8.84 10.07 -2.92
C VAL A 150 8.97 11.41 -3.66
N GLU A 151 8.18 11.63 -4.71
CA GLU A 151 8.18 12.89 -5.46
C GLU A 151 7.73 14.07 -4.59
N LEU A 152 6.63 13.90 -3.84
CA LEU A 152 6.14 14.93 -2.93
C LEU A 152 7.13 15.25 -1.80
N ASN A 153 7.83 14.25 -1.28
CA ASN A 153 8.86 14.45 -0.26
C ASN A 153 10.04 15.27 -0.81
N ARG A 154 10.47 14.99 -2.05
CA ARG A 154 11.53 15.77 -2.70
C ARG A 154 11.10 17.23 -2.91
N GLU A 155 9.87 17.47 -3.41
CA GLU A 155 9.34 18.82 -3.54
C GLU A 155 9.26 19.56 -2.20
N LEU A 156 8.89 18.86 -1.14
CA LEU A 156 8.82 19.42 0.20
C LEU A 156 10.20 19.80 0.73
N GLU A 157 11.20 18.93 0.55
CA GLU A 157 12.59 19.20 0.92
C GLU A 157 13.15 20.43 0.20
N GLU A 158 12.90 20.56 -1.11
CA GLU A 158 13.29 21.73 -1.90
C GLU A 158 12.63 23.03 -1.37
N ARG A 159 11.30 22.98 -1.09
CA ARG A 159 10.59 24.15 -0.51
C ARG A 159 11.11 24.52 0.87
N VAL A 160 11.37 23.54 1.71
CA VAL A 160 11.94 23.77 3.06
C VAL A 160 13.31 24.44 2.94
N ALA A 161 14.18 23.96 2.06
CA ALA A 161 15.50 24.55 1.86
C ALA A 161 15.43 26.03 1.41
N ILE A 162 14.51 26.35 0.47
CA ILE A 162 14.29 27.71 -0.01
C ILE A 162 13.78 28.61 1.13
N GLU A 163 12.79 28.16 1.90
CA GLU A 163 12.21 28.96 2.99
C GLU A 163 13.19 29.16 4.15
N VAL A 164 14.02 28.16 4.46
CA VAL A 164 15.10 28.29 5.45
C VAL A 164 16.10 29.35 5.00
N ALA A 165 16.59 29.32 3.75
CA ALA A 165 17.52 30.32 3.22
C ALA A 165 16.92 31.73 3.28
N LYS A 166 15.67 31.92 2.88
CA LYS A 166 14.95 33.20 2.93
C LYS A 166 14.79 33.70 4.37
N ASN A 167 14.53 32.81 5.30
CA ASN A 167 14.37 33.16 6.72
C ASN A 167 15.71 33.57 7.36
N GLU A 168 16.82 32.93 6.96
CA GLU A 168 18.17 33.33 7.38
C GLU A 168 18.54 34.73 6.86
N GLU A 169 18.24 35.02 5.59
CA GLU A 169 18.46 36.35 4.99
C GLU A 169 17.65 37.42 5.72
N LYS A 170 16.36 37.16 5.93
CA LYS A 170 15.45 38.06 6.68
C LYS A 170 15.97 38.30 8.11
N SER A 171 16.45 37.26 8.77
CA SER A 171 17.00 37.37 10.13
C SER A 171 18.27 38.24 10.16
N LYS A 172 19.17 38.11 9.17
CA LYS A 172 20.35 38.97 9.01
C LYS A 172 19.94 40.43 8.83
N LEU A 173 18.97 40.71 7.95
CA LEU A 173 18.47 42.08 7.73
C LEU A 173 17.86 42.67 8.99
N MET A 174 16.99 41.91 9.69
CA MET A 174 16.40 42.35 10.95
C MET A 174 17.45 42.64 12.03
N PHE A 175 18.49 41.80 12.12
CA PHE A 175 19.57 42.02 13.05
C PHE A 175 20.35 43.33 12.72
N GLN A 176 20.63 43.59 11.42
CA GLN A 176 21.25 44.83 10.97
C GLN A 176 20.39 46.06 11.28
N GLN A 177 19.09 46.00 10.99
CA GLN A 177 18.14 47.08 11.29
C GLN A 177 18.02 47.35 12.81
N SER A 178 17.93 46.28 13.61
CA SER A 178 17.93 46.42 15.09
C SER A 178 19.21 47.06 15.60
N ARG A 179 20.37 46.71 15.03
CA ARG A 179 21.64 47.31 15.38
C ARG A 179 21.71 48.81 15.04
N LEU A 180 21.20 49.21 13.87
CA LEU A 180 21.14 50.59 13.42
C LEU A 180 20.16 51.39 14.31
N ALA A 181 19.00 50.81 14.65
CA ALA A 181 18.02 51.44 15.54
C ALA A 181 18.62 51.70 16.95
N ASN A 182 19.26 50.68 17.53
CA ASN A 182 19.92 50.81 18.84
C ASN A 182 21.06 51.83 18.80
N MET A 183 21.83 51.88 17.70
CA MET A 183 22.85 52.92 17.51
C MET A 183 22.22 54.33 17.42
N GLY A 184 21.07 54.47 16.73
CA GLY A 184 20.35 55.75 16.64
C GLY A 184 19.90 56.26 18.00
N GLU A 185 19.30 55.38 18.82
CA GLU A 185 18.87 55.72 20.19
C GLU A 185 20.07 56.11 21.07
N MET A 186 21.17 55.36 21.01
CA MET A 186 22.39 55.64 21.74
C MET A 186 22.97 57.00 21.34
N LEU A 187 23.02 57.31 20.05
CA LEU A 187 23.53 58.60 19.53
C LEU A 187 22.63 59.78 19.89
N ALA A 188 21.32 59.59 19.93
CA ALA A 188 20.38 60.60 20.43
C ALA A 188 20.67 60.97 21.88
N ASN A 189 20.88 59.96 22.71
CA ASN A 189 21.23 60.17 24.14
C ASN A 189 22.61 60.85 24.29
N ILE A 190 23.62 60.44 23.54
CA ILE A 190 24.94 61.10 23.53
C ILE A 190 24.82 62.55 23.07
N SER A 191 24.05 62.83 22.01
CA SER A 191 23.81 64.17 21.51
C SER A 191 23.23 65.12 22.59
N HIS A 192 22.26 64.60 23.37
CA HIS A 192 21.72 65.35 24.49
C HIS A 192 22.75 65.61 25.61
N GLN A 193 23.53 64.58 25.94
CA GLN A 193 24.56 64.71 27.01
C GLN A 193 25.70 65.63 26.60
N TRP A 194 26.10 65.71 25.34
CA TRP A 194 27.17 66.59 24.88
C TRP A 194 26.68 68.04 24.67
N ARG A 195 25.42 68.25 24.38
CA ARG A 195 24.87 69.58 24.21
C ARG A 195 24.91 70.41 25.52
N GLN A 196 24.78 69.76 26.69
CA GLN A 196 24.88 70.43 27.98
C GLN A 196 26.25 71.03 28.22
N PRO A 197 27.41 70.32 28.20
CA PRO A 197 28.72 70.93 28.46
C PRO A 197 29.14 71.92 27.38
N LEU A 198 28.70 71.75 26.11
CA LEU A 198 28.95 72.75 25.08
C LEU A 198 28.21 74.07 25.34
N ASN A 199 26.97 74.01 25.81
CA ASN A 199 26.22 75.19 26.22
C ASN A 199 26.88 75.88 27.43
N GLU A 200 27.32 75.11 28.44
CA GLU A 200 28.04 75.65 29.61
C GLU A 200 29.36 76.33 29.19
N LEU A 201 30.13 75.70 28.26
CA LEU A 201 31.31 76.29 27.71
C LEU A 201 31.01 77.59 26.95
N SER A 202 29.94 77.62 26.15
CA SER A 202 29.52 78.85 25.46
C SER A 202 29.14 79.96 26.42
N ILE A 203 28.43 79.64 27.49
CA ILE A 203 28.10 80.64 28.52
C ILE A 203 29.31 81.13 29.26
N ASN A 204 30.22 80.24 29.61
CA ASN A 204 31.48 80.63 30.30
C ASN A 204 32.36 81.53 29.44
N LEU A 205 32.49 81.18 28.14
CA LEU A 205 33.23 82.07 27.18
C LEU A 205 32.55 83.44 27.06
N TYR A 206 31.21 83.49 27.00
CA TYR A 206 30.47 84.72 26.94
C TYR A 206 30.69 85.56 28.20
N LYS A 207 30.60 84.95 29.40
CA LYS A 207 30.90 85.65 30.69
C LYS A 207 32.35 86.15 30.73
N LEU A 208 33.30 85.39 30.26
CA LEU A 208 34.73 85.80 30.19
C LEU A 208 34.91 86.99 29.29
N LYS A 209 34.24 87.05 28.14
CA LYS A 209 34.28 88.25 27.26
C LYS A 209 33.71 89.49 27.93
N GLN A 210 32.60 89.34 28.64
CA GLN A 210 31.95 90.49 29.38
C GLN A 210 32.76 90.95 30.54
N SER A 211 33.52 90.10 31.21
CA SER A 211 34.36 90.50 32.36
C SER A 211 35.65 91.24 32.00
N THR A 212 36.08 91.15 30.69
CA THR A 212 37.28 91.77 30.22
C THR A 212 37.00 93.18 29.71
N LYS A 213 37.44 94.21 30.47
CA LYS A 213 37.15 95.63 30.16
C LYS A 213 37.93 96.18 28.97
N GLU A 214 39.18 95.67 28.72
CA GLU A 214 40.01 96.02 27.57
C GLU A 214 40.61 94.71 26.99
N PRO A 215 39.94 94.05 26.06
CA PRO A 215 40.45 92.78 25.48
C PRO A 215 41.54 93.05 24.50
N SER A 216 42.70 92.36 24.67
CA SER A 216 43.80 92.38 23.68
C SER A 216 43.33 91.70 22.37
N SER A 217 44.00 92.07 21.26
CA SER A 217 43.72 91.45 19.96
C SER A 217 43.89 89.96 20.02
N GLN A 218 44.82 89.45 20.78
CA GLN A 218 45.04 87.99 20.97
C GLN A 218 43.81 87.31 21.76
N PHE A 219 43.28 88.04 22.77
CA PHE A 219 42.08 87.54 23.48
C PHE A 219 40.87 87.42 22.55
N ILE A 220 40.65 88.44 21.70
CA ILE A 220 39.52 88.43 20.74
C ILE A 220 39.71 87.29 19.75
N GLU A 221 40.92 87.06 19.23
CA GLU A 221 41.17 85.94 18.31
C GLU A 221 40.92 84.59 18.97
N ILE A 222 41.42 84.34 20.19
CA ILE A 222 41.19 83.08 20.92
C ILE A 222 39.71 82.91 21.24
N TYR A 223 38.96 83.94 21.63
CA TYR A 223 37.55 83.90 21.91
C TYR A 223 36.76 83.52 20.67
N GLU A 224 36.96 84.18 19.52
CA GLU A 224 36.21 83.86 18.28
C GLU A 224 36.59 82.45 17.75
N HIS A 225 37.85 82.06 17.90
CA HIS A 225 38.27 80.72 17.55
C HIS A 225 37.57 79.65 18.43
N SER A 226 37.55 79.80 19.76
CA SER A 226 36.90 78.90 20.69
C SER A 226 35.41 78.80 20.44
N LYS A 227 34.74 79.90 20.17
CA LYS A 227 33.31 79.95 19.81
C LYS A 227 33.02 79.23 18.50
N ALA A 228 33.90 79.36 17.50
CA ALA A 228 33.83 78.65 16.23
C ALA A 228 33.96 77.11 16.41
N VAL A 229 34.90 76.69 17.28
CA VAL A 229 35.05 75.26 17.62
C VAL A 229 33.83 74.67 18.30
N ILE A 230 33.25 75.38 19.32
CA ILE A 230 32.04 74.89 20.00
C ILE A 230 30.88 74.79 19.02
N LYS A 231 30.68 75.79 18.15
CA LYS A 231 29.66 75.76 17.13
C LYS A 231 29.87 74.59 16.13
N GLY A 232 31.12 74.35 15.72
CA GLY A 232 31.46 73.22 14.86
C GLY A 232 31.13 71.88 15.51
N MET A 233 31.48 71.71 16.79
CA MET A 233 31.16 70.49 17.53
C MET A 233 29.63 70.30 17.64
N SER A 234 28.86 71.31 17.93
CA SER A 234 27.39 71.28 17.98
C SER A 234 26.78 70.83 16.63
N SER A 235 27.32 71.43 15.54
CA SER A 235 26.90 71.05 14.16
C SER A 235 27.17 69.59 13.82
N ILE A 236 28.34 69.07 14.21
CA ILE A 236 28.71 67.69 13.99
C ILE A 236 27.77 66.76 14.75
N ILE A 237 27.47 67.06 16.00
CA ILE A 237 26.54 66.25 16.83
C ILE A 237 25.12 66.27 16.23
N ASP A 238 24.63 67.41 15.76
CA ASP A 238 23.33 67.52 15.12
C ASP A 238 23.28 66.76 13.77
N ASN A 239 24.33 66.81 12.97
CA ASN A 239 24.44 66.05 11.74
C ASN A 239 24.43 64.55 12.00
N PHE A 240 25.19 64.05 12.99
CA PHE A 240 25.17 62.65 13.39
C PHE A 240 23.76 62.23 13.86
N ARG A 241 23.10 62.98 14.70
CA ARG A 241 21.73 62.70 15.14
C ARG A 241 20.79 62.59 13.94
N ASN A 242 20.81 63.57 13.04
CA ASN A 242 19.91 63.63 11.90
C ASN A 242 20.15 62.47 10.90
N PHE A 243 21.41 62.06 10.74
CA PHE A 243 21.74 60.87 9.89
C PHE A 243 21.07 59.60 10.40
N PHE A 244 21.02 59.37 11.71
CA PHE A 244 20.47 58.16 12.26
C PHE A 244 18.96 58.28 12.55
N THR A 245 18.39 59.47 12.69
CA THR A 245 16.93 59.66 12.88
C THR A 245 16.18 59.72 11.56
N ASN A 246 16.72 60.25 10.49
CA ASN A 246 16.09 60.34 9.15
C ASN A 246 16.10 59.02 8.35
N ASN A 247 17.03 58.10 8.65
CA ASN A 247 17.05 56.80 7.99
C ASN A 247 15.97 55.84 8.54
N GLY A 248 15.16 56.25 9.53
CA GLY A 248 14.06 55.45 10.08
C GLY A 248 12.72 55.67 9.40
N ASP A 249 12.53 56.73 8.62
CA ASP A 249 11.21 57.12 8.07
C ASP A 249 11.06 56.88 6.56
N ASP A 250 12.12 56.57 5.83
CA ASP A 250 12.08 56.40 4.36
C ASP A 250 11.80 54.99 3.85
N GLU A 251 11.59 54.00 4.74
CA GLU A 251 11.21 52.59 4.32
C GLU A 251 9.85 52.16 4.90
N ARG A 252 8.82 53.03 4.75
CA ARG A 252 7.44 52.61 4.88
C ARG A 252 6.74 52.74 3.51
N PHE A 253 7.02 51.77 2.63
CA PHE A 253 6.14 51.41 1.51
C PHE A 253 6.25 49.90 1.22
#